data_1b90d45de9d1d7324a010f5f2d58a318
#
_entry.id   1b90d45de9d1d7324a010f5f2d58a318
#
_cell.length_a   1.000
_cell.length_b   1.000
_cell.length_c   1.000
_cell.angle_alpha   90.00
_cell.angle_beta   90.00
_cell.angle_gamma   90.00
#
_symmetry.space_group_name_H-M   'P 1'
#
loop_
_entity.id
_entity.type
_entity.pdbx_description
1 polymer ?
#
loop_
_entity_poly.entity_id
_entity_poly.type
_entity_poly.pdbx_seq_one_letter_code
_entity_poly.pdbx_strand_id
1 'polypeptide(L)'
;MTGRETMSSFKLGLSILWPACWTALPIKMAFAMLFMAMGTIHLETKLGITFLMLLMSPVSVFAFFVISLGVGFHFGEGVGLPLLFLVSIPVDIWALGLVARTVFLERLRLEPPDSLGIALWVRFAIAGALYLPLLWVIEGGATDLARSIVKSILDMDMLKSLPVAERIG
;
A
#
# COMPACT_ATOMS: atom_id res chain seq x y z
N MET A 1 -40.10 4.04 14.03
CA MET A 1 -38.81 4.71 14.35
C MET A 1 -37.71 3.76 13.93
N THR A 2 -37.28 3.86 12.69
CA THR A 2 -36.23 3.02 12.11
C THR A 2 -34.89 3.56 12.56
N GLY A 3 -34.17 2.76 13.36
CA GLY A 3 -32.84 3.08 13.84
C GLY A 3 -31.91 3.36 12.65
N ARG A 4 -31.53 4.64 12.48
CA ARG A 4 -30.40 5.03 11.67
C ARG A 4 -29.17 4.42 12.36
N GLU A 5 -28.71 3.29 11.87
CA GLU A 5 -27.38 2.83 12.22
C GLU A 5 -26.41 3.93 11.81
N THR A 6 -25.86 4.63 12.79
CA THR A 6 -24.77 5.60 12.56
C THR A 6 -23.55 4.80 12.14
N MET A 7 -23.38 4.68 10.82
CA MET A 7 -22.22 4.01 10.27
C MET A 7 -20.98 4.77 10.74
N SER A 8 -20.06 4.07 11.43
CA SER A 8 -18.84 4.70 11.92
C SER A 8 -18.08 5.29 10.73
N SER A 9 -17.42 6.44 10.90
CA SER A 9 -16.64 7.12 9.85
C SER A 9 -15.60 6.20 9.21
N PHE A 10 -15.07 5.26 10.00
CA PHE A 10 -14.12 4.24 9.52
C PHE A 10 -14.79 3.26 8.54
N LYS A 11 -15.97 2.73 8.90
CA LYS A 11 -16.71 1.82 8.00
C LYS A 11 -17.09 2.51 6.68
N LEU A 12 -17.48 3.78 6.75
CA LEU A 12 -17.78 4.57 5.56
C LEU A 12 -16.53 4.75 4.69
N GLY A 13 -15.40 5.15 5.29
CA GLY A 13 -14.13 5.30 4.57
C GLY A 13 -13.70 4.00 3.88
N LEU A 14 -13.77 2.87 4.58
CA LEU A 14 -13.41 1.56 4.03
C LEU A 14 -14.37 1.13 2.91
N SER A 15 -15.67 1.42 3.03
CA SER A 15 -16.68 1.09 2.00
C SER A 15 -16.52 1.90 0.71
N ILE A 16 -15.76 2.99 0.74
CA ILE A 16 -15.39 3.79 -0.43
C ILE A 16 -14.02 3.35 -0.95
N LEU A 17 -13.03 3.27 -0.07
CA LEU A 17 -11.64 3.01 -0.44
C LEU A 17 -11.48 1.64 -1.11
N TRP A 18 -11.97 0.59 -0.47
CA TRP A 18 -11.77 -0.77 -0.95
C TRP A 18 -12.35 -1.02 -2.36
N PRO A 19 -13.61 -0.71 -2.65
CA PRO A 19 -14.13 -0.82 -4.02
C PRO A 19 -13.42 0.10 -5.01
N ALA A 20 -12.99 1.30 -4.61
CA ALA A 20 -12.27 2.22 -5.48
C ALA A 20 -10.91 1.64 -5.90
N CYS A 21 -10.17 1.00 -4.99
CA CYS A 21 -8.92 0.31 -5.30
C CYS A 21 -9.13 -0.74 -6.42
N TRP A 22 -10.16 -1.58 -6.28
CA TRP A 22 -10.48 -2.59 -7.28
C TRP A 22 -10.99 -2.01 -8.61
N THR A 23 -11.74 -0.93 -8.56
CA THR A 23 -12.25 -0.23 -9.76
C THR A 23 -11.10 0.40 -10.56
N ALA A 24 -10.11 0.97 -9.88
CA ALA A 24 -8.94 1.58 -10.51
C ALA A 24 -7.95 0.55 -11.07
N LEU A 25 -7.87 -0.62 -10.48
CA LEU A 25 -6.82 -1.61 -10.73
C LEU A 25 -6.70 -2.05 -12.20
N PRO A 26 -7.78 -2.39 -12.93
CA PRO A 26 -7.68 -2.82 -14.34
C PRO A 26 -7.03 -1.76 -15.23
N ILE A 27 -7.36 -0.48 -15.02
CA ILE A 27 -6.80 0.63 -15.80
C ILE A 27 -5.31 0.79 -15.49
N LYS A 28 -4.93 0.73 -14.22
CA LYS A 28 -3.52 0.80 -13.80
C LYS A 28 -2.71 -0.37 -14.32
N MET A 29 -3.28 -1.57 -14.32
CA MET A 29 -2.62 -2.74 -14.90
C MET A 29 -2.44 -2.60 -16.41
N ALA A 30 -3.39 -2.00 -17.12
CA ALA A 30 -3.23 -1.69 -18.53
C ALA A 30 -2.08 -0.71 -18.79
N PHE A 31 -1.91 0.33 -17.96
CA PHE A 31 -0.75 1.23 -18.02
C PHE A 31 0.55 0.51 -17.70
N ALA A 32 0.57 -0.37 -16.69
CA ALA A 32 1.74 -1.16 -16.36
C ALA A 32 2.17 -2.04 -17.55
N MET A 33 1.21 -2.73 -18.18
CA MET A 33 1.47 -3.55 -19.39
C MET A 33 1.95 -2.70 -20.56
N LEU A 34 1.41 -1.49 -20.75
CA LEU A 34 1.86 -0.55 -21.78
C LEU A 34 3.32 -0.14 -21.54
N PHE A 35 3.68 0.21 -20.32
CA PHE A 35 5.06 0.59 -19.96
C PHE A 35 6.02 -0.58 -20.08
N MET A 36 5.58 -1.81 -19.79
CA MET A 36 6.34 -3.02 -20.08
C MET A 36 6.56 -3.20 -21.59
N ALA A 37 5.51 -3.05 -22.38
CA ALA A 37 5.60 -3.15 -23.84
C ALA A 37 6.52 -2.10 -24.47
N MET A 38 6.61 -0.93 -23.83
CA MET A 38 7.55 0.15 -24.22
C MET A 38 8.99 -0.09 -23.72
N GLY A 39 9.23 -1.15 -22.94
CA GLY A 39 10.55 -1.44 -22.36
C GLY A 39 10.99 -0.47 -21.26
N THR A 40 10.07 0.33 -20.70
CA THR A 40 10.38 1.29 -19.63
C THR A 40 10.34 0.66 -18.24
N ILE A 41 9.71 -0.50 -18.09
CA ILE A 41 9.60 -1.27 -16.84
C ILE A 41 9.87 -2.75 -17.13
N HIS A 42 10.70 -3.38 -16.30
CA HIS A 42 10.99 -4.82 -16.35
C HIS A 42 10.38 -5.50 -15.11
N LEU A 43 9.12 -5.92 -15.20
CA LEU A 43 8.33 -6.43 -14.06
C LEU A 43 8.48 -7.93 -13.81
N GLU A 44 9.24 -8.68 -14.61
CA GLU A 44 9.25 -10.15 -14.62
C GLU A 44 9.46 -10.79 -13.24
N THR A 45 10.26 -10.17 -12.37
CA THR A 45 10.55 -10.70 -11.03
C THR A 45 9.72 -10.07 -9.90
N LYS A 46 8.96 -9.00 -10.16
CA LYS A 46 8.33 -8.17 -9.12
C LYS A 46 6.82 -7.98 -9.32
N LEU A 47 6.21 -8.76 -10.19
CA LEU A 47 4.80 -8.60 -10.59
C LEU A 47 3.84 -8.54 -9.39
N GLY A 48 4.04 -9.40 -8.38
CA GLY A 48 3.18 -9.43 -7.18
C GLY A 48 3.30 -8.17 -6.32
N ILE A 49 4.52 -7.67 -6.15
CA ILE A 49 4.77 -6.44 -5.38
C ILE A 49 4.19 -5.24 -6.11
N THR A 50 4.42 -5.13 -7.41
CA THR A 50 3.88 -4.03 -8.22
C THR A 50 2.36 -4.05 -8.25
N PHE A 51 1.73 -5.23 -8.35
CA PHE A 51 0.29 -5.39 -8.24
C PHE A 51 -0.23 -4.84 -6.91
N LEU A 52 0.37 -5.25 -5.78
CA LEU A 52 -0.01 -4.78 -4.46
C LEU A 52 0.18 -3.27 -4.31
N MET A 53 1.29 -2.74 -4.81
CA MET A 53 1.58 -1.32 -4.81
C MET A 53 0.54 -0.53 -5.62
N LEU A 54 0.17 -0.99 -6.81
CA LEU A 54 -0.86 -0.35 -7.64
C LEU A 54 -2.25 -0.44 -7.00
N LEU A 55 -2.56 -1.56 -6.33
CA LEU A 55 -3.82 -1.72 -5.61
C LEU A 55 -3.93 -0.71 -4.46
N MET A 56 -2.84 -0.52 -3.70
CA MET A 56 -2.81 0.34 -2.52
C MET A 56 -2.43 1.80 -2.82
N SER A 57 -2.19 2.16 -4.08
CA SER A 57 -1.73 3.50 -4.46
C SER A 57 -2.62 4.66 -3.98
N PRO A 58 -3.97 4.55 -3.86
CA PRO A 58 -4.78 5.66 -3.36
C PRO A 58 -4.38 6.11 -1.95
N VAL A 59 -3.85 5.20 -1.13
CA VAL A 59 -3.43 5.50 0.25
C VAL A 59 -1.93 5.78 0.33
N SER A 60 -1.13 5.13 -0.53
CA SER A 60 0.32 5.03 -0.35
C SER A 60 1.12 5.60 -1.51
N VAL A 61 0.48 6.39 -2.40
CA VAL A 61 1.10 6.93 -3.61
C VAL A 61 2.45 7.63 -3.35
N PHE A 62 2.54 8.45 -2.31
CA PHE A 62 3.78 9.16 -1.98
C PHE A 62 4.88 8.21 -1.51
N ALA A 63 4.55 7.24 -0.64
CA ALA A 63 5.52 6.25 -0.17
C ALA A 63 6.02 5.39 -1.33
N PHE A 64 5.12 4.91 -2.17
CA PHE A 64 5.49 4.09 -3.32
C PHE A 64 6.23 4.88 -4.39
N PHE A 65 5.92 6.16 -4.57
CA PHE A 65 6.68 7.03 -5.46
C PHE A 65 8.13 7.15 -5.01
N VAL A 66 8.38 7.41 -3.72
CA VAL A 66 9.72 7.50 -3.16
C VAL A 66 10.45 6.15 -3.23
N ILE A 67 9.77 5.05 -2.85
CA ILE A 67 10.32 3.70 -2.94
C ILE A 67 10.65 3.35 -4.39
N SER A 68 9.78 3.68 -5.34
CA SER A 68 9.99 3.38 -6.77
C SER A 68 11.14 4.16 -7.38
N LEU A 69 11.41 5.37 -6.92
CA LEU A 69 12.62 6.10 -7.29
C LEU A 69 13.88 5.35 -6.82
N GLY A 70 13.93 4.94 -5.55
CA GLY A 70 15.04 4.16 -5.02
C GLY A 70 15.25 2.83 -5.76
N VAL A 71 14.17 2.09 -6.00
CA VAL A 71 14.20 0.82 -6.74
C VAL A 71 14.64 1.04 -8.20
N GLY A 72 14.10 2.06 -8.88
CA GLY A 72 14.44 2.37 -10.26
C GLY A 72 15.93 2.66 -10.43
N PHE A 73 16.52 3.45 -9.52
CA PHE A 73 17.95 3.75 -9.56
C PHE A 73 18.84 2.53 -9.27
N HIS A 74 18.45 1.65 -8.34
CA HIS A 74 19.23 0.47 -7.98
C HIS A 74 19.15 -0.67 -8.99
N PHE A 75 18.02 -0.83 -9.69
CA PHE A 75 17.78 -1.96 -10.58
C PHE A 75 17.80 -1.60 -12.07
N GLY A 76 18.19 -0.37 -12.42
CA GLY A 76 18.29 0.07 -13.81
C GLY A 76 16.94 0.26 -14.52
N GLU A 77 15.84 0.23 -13.80
CA GLU A 77 14.50 0.45 -14.36
C GLU A 77 14.19 1.94 -14.62
N GLY A 78 15.14 2.82 -14.29
CA GLY A 78 15.02 4.26 -14.55
C GLY A 78 13.80 4.89 -13.90
N VAL A 79 13.11 5.75 -14.63
CA VAL A 79 11.92 6.50 -14.15
C VAL A 79 10.59 5.81 -14.47
N GLY A 80 10.59 4.60 -15.03
CA GLY A 80 9.38 3.92 -15.48
C GLY A 80 8.39 3.64 -14.34
N LEU A 81 8.85 3.07 -13.22
CA LEU A 81 8.02 2.83 -12.04
C LEU A 81 7.46 4.11 -11.41
N PRO A 82 8.28 5.15 -11.12
CA PRO A 82 7.75 6.43 -10.65
C PRO A 82 6.71 7.04 -11.59
N LEU A 83 6.93 6.97 -12.90
CA LEU A 83 5.98 7.47 -13.88
C LEU A 83 4.66 6.70 -13.85
N LEU A 84 4.70 5.37 -13.67
CA LEU A 84 3.49 4.55 -13.51
C LEU A 84 2.66 5.00 -12.30
N PHE A 85 3.29 5.30 -11.17
CA PHE A 85 2.58 5.81 -9.99
C PHE A 85 2.00 7.20 -10.22
N LEU A 86 2.71 8.09 -10.91
CA LEU A 86 2.19 9.42 -11.26
C LEU A 86 0.95 9.32 -12.17
N VAL A 87 0.99 8.45 -13.18
CA VAL A 87 -0.17 8.22 -14.07
C VAL A 87 -1.33 7.53 -13.34
N SER A 88 -1.07 6.81 -12.24
CA SER A 88 -2.11 6.21 -11.41
C SER A 88 -2.94 7.24 -10.63
N ILE A 89 -2.39 8.41 -10.32
CA ILE A 89 -3.08 9.45 -9.53
C ILE A 89 -4.44 9.85 -10.13
N PRO A 90 -4.54 10.28 -11.40
CA PRO A 90 -5.83 10.64 -11.96
C PRO A 90 -6.82 9.47 -12.03
N VAL A 91 -6.33 8.24 -12.19
CA VAL A 91 -7.17 7.03 -12.17
C VAL A 91 -7.73 6.80 -10.76
N ASP A 92 -6.92 6.99 -9.72
CA ASP A 92 -7.34 6.87 -8.32
C ASP A 92 -8.39 7.94 -7.96
N ILE A 93 -8.16 9.19 -8.36
CA ILE A 93 -9.10 10.29 -8.14
C ILE A 93 -10.45 9.99 -8.80
N TRP A 94 -10.43 9.51 -10.04
CA TRP A 94 -11.62 9.14 -10.78
C TRP A 94 -12.36 8.00 -10.10
N ALA A 95 -11.68 6.91 -9.73
CA ALA A 95 -12.30 5.75 -9.10
C ALA A 95 -12.88 6.08 -7.71
N LEU A 96 -12.16 6.86 -6.89
CA LEU A 96 -12.64 7.35 -5.61
C LEU A 96 -13.89 8.22 -5.78
N GLY A 97 -13.89 9.11 -6.77
CA GLY A 97 -15.04 9.98 -7.08
C GLY A 97 -16.26 9.16 -7.50
N LEU A 98 -16.07 8.16 -8.37
CA LEU A 98 -17.14 7.29 -8.86
C LEU A 98 -17.78 6.49 -7.71
N VAL A 99 -16.96 5.76 -6.94
CA VAL A 99 -17.46 4.92 -5.85
C VAL A 99 -18.06 5.75 -4.72
N ALA A 100 -17.42 6.86 -4.35
CA ALA A 100 -17.95 7.73 -3.32
C ALA A 100 -19.31 8.32 -3.72
N ARG A 101 -19.46 8.75 -4.98
CA ARG A 101 -20.73 9.25 -5.51
C ARG A 101 -21.85 8.22 -5.38
N THR A 102 -21.59 6.97 -5.73
CA THR A 102 -22.54 5.87 -5.56
C THR A 102 -22.92 5.67 -4.09
N VAL A 103 -21.94 5.65 -3.18
CA VAL A 103 -22.19 5.49 -1.74
C VAL A 103 -22.99 6.66 -1.17
N PHE A 104 -22.68 7.90 -1.58
CA PHE A 104 -23.42 9.10 -1.12
C PHE A 104 -24.87 9.09 -1.59
N LEU A 105 -25.12 8.76 -2.85
CA LEU A 105 -26.49 8.72 -3.40
C LEU A 105 -27.30 7.56 -2.85
N GLU A 106 -26.75 6.35 -2.80
CA GLU A 106 -27.50 5.15 -2.46
C GLU A 106 -27.68 4.96 -0.94
N ARG A 107 -26.60 5.21 -0.16
CA ARG A 107 -26.60 4.94 1.28
C ARG A 107 -26.91 6.15 2.14
N LEU A 108 -26.36 7.30 1.78
CA LEU A 108 -26.53 8.53 2.57
C LEU A 108 -27.69 9.38 2.07
N ARG A 109 -28.15 9.15 0.82
CA ARG A 109 -29.19 9.97 0.15
C ARG A 109 -28.84 11.47 0.16
N LEU A 110 -27.57 11.77 0.00
CA LEU A 110 -27.01 13.12 -0.06
C LEU A 110 -26.46 13.39 -1.45
N GLU A 111 -26.57 14.61 -1.91
CA GLU A 111 -25.91 15.04 -3.14
C GLU A 111 -24.39 15.15 -2.90
N PRO A 112 -23.56 14.43 -3.67
CA PRO A 112 -22.12 14.50 -3.52
C PRO A 112 -21.57 15.82 -4.06
N PRO A 113 -20.58 16.44 -3.40
CA PRO A 113 -19.90 17.61 -3.93
C PRO A 113 -19.09 17.25 -5.18
N ASP A 114 -18.95 18.21 -6.12
CA ASP A 114 -18.27 17.98 -7.42
C ASP A 114 -16.80 17.57 -7.29
N SER A 115 -16.12 18.04 -6.26
CA SER A 115 -14.69 17.75 -6.00
C SER A 115 -14.45 16.55 -5.07
N LEU A 116 -15.46 15.68 -4.86
CA LEU A 116 -15.40 14.61 -3.85
C LEU A 116 -14.22 13.65 -4.08
N GLY A 117 -13.93 13.28 -5.32
CA GLY A 117 -12.82 12.38 -5.65
C GLY A 117 -11.45 12.94 -5.25
N ILE A 118 -11.19 14.21 -5.59
CA ILE A 118 -9.94 14.89 -5.24
C ILE A 118 -9.84 15.06 -3.71
N ALA A 119 -10.91 15.49 -3.05
CA ALA A 119 -10.92 15.70 -1.61
C ALA A 119 -10.65 14.40 -0.84
N LEU A 120 -11.21 13.28 -1.28
CA LEU A 120 -10.97 11.97 -0.70
C LEU A 120 -9.54 11.48 -0.98
N TRP A 121 -9.07 11.62 -2.21
CA TRP A 121 -7.71 11.22 -2.58
C TRP A 121 -6.67 11.95 -1.74
N VAL A 122 -6.77 13.28 -1.61
CA VAL A 122 -5.86 14.07 -0.77
C VAL A 122 -5.86 13.59 0.69
N ARG A 123 -7.03 13.32 1.26
CA ARG A 123 -7.15 12.82 2.65
C ARG A 123 -6.52 11.45 2.81
N PHE A 124 -6.76 10.52 1.88
CA PHE A 124 -6.15 9.19 1.93
C PHE A 124 -4.64 9.26 1.71
N ALA A 125 -4.17 10.08 0.77
CA ALA A 125 -2.74 10.27 0.51
C ALA A 125 -2.00 10.88 1.72
N ILE A 126 -2.59 11.88 2.39
CA ILE A 126 -2.03 12.47 3.61
C ILE A 126 -2.02 11.44 4.74
N ALA A 127 -3.13 10.72 4.94
CA ALA A 127 -3.21 9.67 5.95
C ALA A 127 -2.13 8.60 5.70
N GLY A 128 -1.98 8.13 4.46
CA GLY A 128 -0.95 7.17 4.09
C GLY A 128 0.47 7.70 4.29
N ALA A 129 0.74 8.96 3.91
CA ALA A 129 2.02 9.59 4.10
C ALA A 129 2.43 9.71 5.59
N LEU A 130 1.45 9.84 6.49
CA LEU A 130 1.71 9.91 7.93
C LEU A 130 1.82 8.52 8.58
N TYR A 131 0.92 7.59 8.22
CA TYR A 131 0.84 6.29 8.88
C TYR A 131 1.82 5.25 8.34
N LEU A 132 2.16 5.26 7.06
CA LEU A 132 3.07 4.25 6.48
C LEU A 132 4.50 4.32 7.04
N PRO A 133 5.15 5.48 7.20
CA PRO A 133 6.44 5.57 7.86
C PRO A 133 6.40 5.06 9.30
N LEU A 134 5.31 5.36 10.02
CA LEU A 134 5.12 4.89 11.39
C LEU A 134 5.01 3.36 11.46
N LEU A 135 4.22 2.76 10.57
CA LEU A 135 4.09 1.30 10.46
C LEU A 135 5.43 0.65 10.12
N TRP A 136 6.20 1.24 9.21
CA TRP A 136 7.51 0.73 8.83
C TRP A 136 8.52 0.75 9.99
N VAL A 137 8.52 1.80 10.80
CA VAL A 137 9.35 1.87 12.02
C VAL A 137 8.93 0.80 13.04
N ILE A 138 7.63 0.60 13.22
CA ILE A 138 7.09 -0.44 14.13
C ILE A 138 7.45 -1.84 13.62
N GLU A 139 7.30 -2.09 12.33
CA GLU A 139 7.63 -3.37 11.70
C GLU A 139 9.14 -3.67 11.78
N GLY A 140 9.98 -2.67 11.51
CA GLY A 140 11.43 -2.77 11.66
C GLY A 140 11.83 -3.13 13.09
N GLY A 141 11.30 -2.42 14.08
CA GLY A 141 11.54 -2.72 15.49
C GLY A 141 11.04 -4.10 15.92
N ALA A 142 9.87 -4.53 15.45
CA ALA A 142 9.32 -5.85 15.75
C ALA A 142 10.15 -6.99 15.12
N THR A 143 10.63 -6.80 13.89
CA THR A 143 11.51 -7.79 13.22
C THR A 143 12.87 -7.91 13.88
N ASP A 144 13.47 -6.81 14.33
CA ASP A 144 14.75 -6.84 15.02
C ASP A 144 14.63 -7.51 16.39
N LEU A 145 13.53 -7.25 17.09
CA LEU A 145 13.24 -7.93 18.38
C LEU A 145 13.01 -9.43 18.16
N ALA A 146 12.27 -9.84 17.15
CA ALA A 146 12.05 -11.24 16.81
C ALA A 146 13.36 -11.94 16.44
N ARG A 147 14.22 -11.31 15.63
CA ARG A 147 15.56 -11.83 15.29
C ARG A 147 16.44 -11.99 16.52
N SER A 148 16.42 -11.02 17.44
CA SER A 148 17.19 -11.08 18.70
C SER A 148 16.73 -12.25 19.57
N ILE A 149 15.42 -12.46 19.69
CA ILE A 149 14.86 -13.58 20.45
C ILE A 149 15.24 -14.92 19.82
N VAL A 150 15.07 -15.07 18.49
CA VAL A 150 15.40 -16.31 17.77
C VAL A 150 16.89 -16.63 17.92
N LYS A 151 17.76 -15.62 17.76
CA LYS A 151 19.20 -15.77 17.95
C LYS A 151 19.54 -16.23 19.37
N SER A 152 18.93 -15.62 20.40
CA SER A 152 19.13 -16.01 21.81
C SER A 152 18.70 -17.45 22.09
N ILE A 153 17.60 -17.92 21.46
CA ILE A 153 17.13 -19.32 21.61
C ILE A 153 18.09 -20.29 20.91
N LEU A 154 18.53 -19.97 19.70
CA LEU A 154 19.48 -20.80 18.95
C LEU A 154 20.83 -20.90 19.66
N ASP A 155 21.34 -19.78 20.18
CA ASP A 155 22.59 -19.76 20.96
C ASP A 155 22.46 -20.61 22.24
N MET A 156 21.29 -20.60 22.89
CA MET A 156 21.02 -21.47 24.05
C MET A 156 20.95 -22.95 23.68
N ASP A 157 20.38 -23.31 22.55
CA ASP A 157 20.31 -24.70 22.08
C ASP A 157 21.67 -25.22 21.61
N MET A 158 22.49 -24.37 20.97
CA MET A 158 23.88 -24.71 20.65
C MET A 158 24.70 -24.96 21.91
N LEU A 159 24.56 -24.13 22.95
CA LEU A 159 25.23 -24.34 24.23
C LEU A 159 24.82 -25.65 24.92
N LYS A 160 23.55 -26.06 24.79
CA LYS A 160 23.06 -27.34 25.33
C LYS A 160 23.57 -28.56 24.56
N SER A 161 23.89 -28.43 23.29
CA SER A 161 24.37 -29.49 22.42
C SER A 161 25.89 -29.76 22.55
N LEU A 162 26.63 -28.85 23.20
CA LEU A 162 28.05 -29.01 23.42
C LEU A 162 28.31 -30.11 24.48
N PRO A 163 29.29 -31.00 24.26
CA PRO A 163 29.70 -31.99 25.26
C PRO A 163 30.10 -31.32 26.57
N VAL A 164 29.77 -31.98 27.70
CA VAL A 164 29.99 -31.44 29.06
C VAL A 164 31.44 -31.00 29.28
N ALA A 165 32.41 -31.63 28.61
CA ALA A 165 33.83 -31.30 28.69
C ALA A 165 34.18 -29.91 28.14
N GLU A 166 33.42 -29.39 27.13
CA GLU A 166 33.62 -28.06 26.57
C GLU A 166 32.88 -26.97 27.31
N ARG A 167 31.96 -27.32 28.22
CA ARG A 167 31.21 -26.35 29.05
C ARG A 167 31.98 -25.86 30.28
N ILE A 168 33.07 -26.55 30.68
CA ILE A 168 33.81 -26.30 31.90
C ILE A 168 35.20 -25.68 31.64
N GLY A 169 35.57 -25.50 30.38
CA GLY A 169 36.76 -24.77 29.96
C GLY A 169 36.45 -23.34 29.62
#